data_d4edf73aebac099caeca3e5026a7420e
#
_entry.id   d4edf73aebac099caeca3e5026a7420e
#
_cell.length_a   1.000
_cell.length_b   1.000
_cell.length_c   1.000
_cell.angle_alpha   90.00
_cell.angle_beta   90.00
_cell.angle_gamma   90.00
#
_symmetry.space_group_name_H-M   'P 1'
#
loop_
_entity.id
_entity.type
_entity.pdbx_description
1 polymer ?
#
loop_
_entity_poly.entity_id
_entity_poly.type
_entity_poly.pdbx_seq_one_letter_code
_entity_poly.pdbx_strand_id
1 'polypeptide(L)'
;MSLTLGVIGIDHRHIYGQLGQMLARGCSCKGWYTQGDPQPLAGFLQRFPDIPRASDPGTLLDDPEIDLILIADIPSRRADLAIKSMRAGKDVMTDKPGCTTLDQLAALRTCVAEMGRIWSVDFSERFEVPAVTRAAELIAEGAIGTVVQTVGLGPHRLNLPTRPDWFFDDAAYGGILTDIGSHQIDQFLYLTESDNADVVASAVGNFANPDHPGLQDFGEILLRSDKGSGYIRVDWYTPDALPTWGDGRLTILGTEGYIELRKYVDVTGREGTDHVILVNGDRCEHIDASGATLPYFDRLIQDVQNRTQTAMPQDHCFTVMELALRAQASATRLRGLANA
;
A
#
# COMPACT_ATOMS: atom_id res chain seq x y z
N MET A 1 -15.50 14.28 16.64
CA MET A 1 -15.12 13.35 17.74
C MET A 1 -13.95 12.52 17.22
N SER A 2 -13.03 12.09 18.06
CA SER A 2 -11.94 11.19 17.65
C SER A 2 -12.44 9.74 17.61
N LEU A 3 -11.83 8.89 16.78
CA LEU A 3 -12.15 7.46 16.75
C LEU A 3 -11.42 6.71 17.86
N THR A 4 -12.03 5.63 18.29
CA THR A 4 -11.41 4.63 19.15
C THR A 4 -10.99 3.42 18.31
N LEU A 5 -9.73 3.03 18.44
CA LEU A 5 -9.08 2.00 17.63
C LEU A 5 -8.86 0.71 18.41
N GLY A 6 -8.84 -0.40 17.67
CA GLY A 6 -8.22 -1.65 18.08
C GLY A 6 -7.20 -2.10 17.03
N VAL A 7 -6.19 -2.88 17.43
CA VAL A 7 -5.18 -3.42 16.50
C VAL A 7 -5.23 -4.95 16.57
N ILE A 8 -5.36 -5.61 15.41
CA ILE A 8 -5.33 -7.08 15.31
C ILE A 8 -4.30 -7.50 14.27
N GLY A 9 -3.25 -8.21 14.75
CA GLY A 9 -2.09 -8.58 13.94
C GLY A 9 -1.09 -7.43 13.76
N ILE A 10 0.17 -7.70 14.11
CA ILE A 10 1.28 -6.76 13.99
C ILE A 10 2.47 -7.39 13.27
N ASP A 11 2.23 -8.35 12.38
CA ASP A 11 3.26 -9.12 11.68
C ASP A 11 4.03 -8.30 10.66
N HIS A 12 3.48 -7.15 10.25
CA HIS A 12 4.13 -6.21 9.35
C HIS A 12 4.40 -4.85 9.99
N ARG A 13 5.58 -4.26 9.72
CA ARG A 13 6.04 -3.01 10.36
C ARG A 13 5.24 -1.77 9.98
N HIS A 14 4.41 -1.80 8.94
CA HIS A 14 3.56 -0.68 8.56
C HIS A 14 2.58 -0.29 9.68
N ILE A 15 2.26 -1.21 10.59
CA ILE A 15 1.44 -0.89 11.77
C ILE A 15 1.99 0.29 12.58
N TYR A 16 3.30 0.51 12.57
CA TYR A 16 3.90 1.64 13.28
C TYR A 16 3.47 2.98 12.70
N GLY A 17 3.49 3.09 11.37
CA GLY A 17 3.00 4.27 10.65
C GLY A 17 1.49 4.42 10.79
N GLN A 18 0.74 3.37 10.47
CA GLN A 18 -0.72 3.36 10.52
C GLN A 18 -1.26 3.82 11.88
N LEU A 19 -0.84 3.17 12.96
CA LEU A 19 -1.27 3.52 14.30
C LEU A 19 -0.74 4.92 14.72
N GLY A 20 0.53 5.21 14.43
CA GLY A 20 1.13 6.51 14.73
C GLY A 20 0.39 7.67 14.06
N GLN A 21 0.03 7.56 12.79
CA GLN A 21 -0.72 8.57 12.04
C GLN A 21 -2.13 8.80 12.64
N MET A 22 -2.81 7.73 13.05
CA MET A 22 -4.13 7.84 13.67
C MET A 22 -4.07 8.48 15.07
N LEU A 23 -3.09 8.07 15.89
CA LEU A 23 -2.89 8.66 17.22
C LEU A 23 -2.50 10.15 17.15
N ALA A 24 -1.66 10.53 16.19
CA ALA A 24 -1.27 11.93 15.96
C ALA A 24 -2.47 12.84 15.60
N ARG A 25 -3.56 12.25 15.09
CA ARG A 25 -4.83 12.92 14.78
C ARG A 25 -5.85 12.87 15.90
N GLY A 26 -5.44 12.48 17.10
CA GLY A 26 -6.26 12.47 18.30
C GLY A 26 -7.14 11.24 18.47
N CYS A 27 -6.96 10.18 17.66
CA CYS A 27 -7.59 8.90 17.92
C CYS A 27 -7.01 8.27 19.19
N SER A 28 -7.79 7.44 19.87
CA SER A 28 -7.33 6.60 20.99
C SER A 28 -7.23 5.14 20.54
N CYS A 29 -6.40 4.35 21.20
CA CYS A 29 -6.32 2.92 20.95
C CYS A 29 -6.57 2.16 22.28
N LYS A 30 -7.61 1.33 22.31
CA LYS A 30 -8.00 0.57 23.49
C LYS A 30 -7.15 -0.66 23.74
N GLY A 31 -6.56 -1.22 22.69
CA GLY A 31 -5.77 -2.41 22.85
C GLY A 31 -5.29 -2.98 21.53
N TRP A 32 -4.42 -3.96 21.65
CA TRP A 32 -3.88 -4.68 20.49
C TRP A 32 -3.79 -6.18 20.80
N TYR A 33 -3.89 -6.97 19.72
CA TYR A 33 -3.73 -8.42 19.77
C TYR A 33 -2.83 -8.87 18.61
N THR A 34 -1.99 -9.85 18.87
CA THR A 34 -1.27 -10.63 17.83
C THR A 34 -1.04 -12.05 18.30
N GLN A 35 -0.98 -12.98 17.36
CA GLN A 35 -0.65 -14.36 17.63
C GLN A 35 0.87 -14.54 17.74
N GLY A 36 1.35 -15.13 18.83
CA GLY A 36 2.78 -15.36 19.05
C GLY A 36 3.59 -14.07 19.25
N ASP A 37 4.84 -14.12 18.83
CA ASP A 37 5.82 -13.06 18.97
C ASP A 37 6.40 -12.67 17.60
N PRO A 38 5.63 -11.96 16.76
CA PRO A 38 6.09 -11.58 15.42
C PRO A 38 7.27 -10.61 15.48
N GLN A 39 8.07 -10.59 14.43
CA GLN A 39 9.29 -9.79 14.33
C GLN A 39 9.09 -8.29 14.70
N PRO A 40 7.97 -7.62 14.37
CA PRO A 40 7.76 -6.23 14.77
C PRO A 40 7.43 -6.00 16.25
N LEU A 41 7.16 -7.05 17.05
CA LEU A 41 6.63 -6.91 18.42
C LEU A 41 7.48 -6.00 19.31
N ALA A 42 8.80 -6.20 19.35
CA ALA A 42 9.68 -5.38 20.20
C ALA A 42 9.62 -3.89 19.85
N GLY A 43 9.63 -3.58 18.56
CA GLY A 43 9.49 -2.20 18.07
C GLY A 43 8.09 -1.61 18.31
N PHE A 44 7.06 -2.43 18.29
CA PHE A 44 5.69 -2.02 18.62
C PHE A 44 5.57 -1.63 20.11
N LEU A 45 6.04 -2.49 21.01
CA LEU A 45 6.05 -2.22 22.45
C LEU A 45 6.86 -0.98 22.82
N GLN A 46 7.99 -0.73 22.11
CA GLN A 46 8.80 0.46 22.33
C GLN A 46 8.07 1.75 21.93
N ARG A 47 7.27 1.72 20.84
CA ARG A 47 6.57 2.89 20.31
C ARG A 47 5.26 3.17 21.02
N PHE A 48 4.59 2.14 21.49
CA PHE A 48 3.25 2.19 22.05
C PHE A 48 3.17 1.45 23.40
N PRO A 49 4.02 1.83 24.38
CA PRO A 49 4.15 1.10 25.66
C PRO A 49 2.89 1.12 26.51
N ASP A 50 2.04 2.14 26.34
CA ASP A 50 0.87 2.36 27.18
C ASP A 50 -0.40 1.68 26.62
N ILE A 51 -0.34 1.09 25.43
CA ILE A 51 -1.50 0.41 24.85
C ILE A 51 -1.53 -1.04 25.33
N PRO A 52 -2.62 -1.47 26.02
CA PRO A 52 -2.67 -2.80 26.61
C PRO A 52 -2.80 -3.91 25.56
N ARG A 53 -2.15 -5.05 25.82
CA ARG A 53 -2.32 -6.27 25.02
C ARG A 53 -3.62 -6.98 25.43
N ALA A 54 -4.50 -7.24 24.46
CA ALA A 54 -5.69 -8.06 24.67
C ALA A 54 -5.32 -9.56 24.73
N SER A 55 -6.09 -10.34 25.49
CA SER A 55 -5.89 -11.79 25.62
C SER A 55 -6.28 -12.57 24.37
N ASP A 56 -7.25 -12.06 23.63
CA ASP A 56 -7.77 -12.62 22.39
C ASP A 56 -8.38 -11.51 21.52
N PRO A 57 -8.52 -11.72 20.18
CA PRO A 57 -9.08 -10.70 19.29
C PRO A 57 -10.56 -10.40 19.55
N GLY A 58 -11.32 -11.34 20.11
CA GLY A 58 -12.73 -11.16 20.47
C GLY A 58 -12.91 -10.03 21.48
N THR A 59 -11.99 -9.89 22.42
CA THR A 59 -12.01 -8.77 23.38
C THR A 59 -12.08 -7.40 22.70
N LEU A 60 -11.41 -7.23 21.55
CA LEU A 60 -11.43 -5.98 20.78
C LEU A 60 -12.65 -5.90 19.87
N LEU A 61 -13.06 -7.01 19.29
CA LEU A 61 -14.20 -7.06 18.35
C LEU A 61 -15.54 -6.85 19.08
N ASP A 62 -15.68 -7.37 20.29
CA ASP A 62 -16.91 -7.28 21.10
C ASP A 62 -17.02 -5.95 21.85
N ASP A 63 -15.96 -5.13 21.90
CA ASP A 63 -15.99 -3.82 22.57
C ASP A 63 -16.78 -2.80 21.73
N PRO A 64 -17.96 -2.34 22.20
CA PRO A 64 -18.80 -1.42 21.44
C PRO A 64 -18.20 -0.01 21.25
N GLU A 65 -17.18 0.35 22.02
CA GLU A 65 -16.53 1.65 21.93
C GLU A 65 -15.42 1.70 20.85
N ILE A 66 -15.02 0.56 20.30
CA ILE A 66 -14.07 0.53 19.18
C ILE A 66 -14.81 0.78 17.87
N ASP A 67 -14.37 1.77 17.12
CA ASP A 67 -14.92 2.18 15.83
C ASP A 67 -14.21 1.50 14.65
N LEU A 68 -12.87 1.43 14.73
CA LEU A 68 -12.00 1.02 13.63
C LEU A 68 -10.96 0.00 14.09
N ILE A 69 -10.80 -1.08 13.34
CA ILE A 69 -9.73 -2.06 13.53
C ILE A 69 -8.61 -1.84 12.51
N LEU A 70 -7.38 -1.72 13.00
CA LEU A 70 -6.16 -1.73 12.18
C LEU A 70 -5.62 -3.16 12.08
N ILE A 71 -5.30 -3.61 10.88
CA ILE A 71 -4.84 -4.98 10.63
C ILE A 71 -3.52 -4.97 9.85
N ALA A 72 -2.45 -5.50 10.46
CA ALA A 72 -1.16 -5.71 9.81
C ALA A 72 -0.62 -7.13 10.07
N ASP A 73 -1.51 -8.12 10.11
CA ASP A 73 -1.20 -9.56 10.20
C ASP A 73 -0.53 -10.06 8.91
N ILE A 74 -0.16 -11.32 8.87
CA ILE A 74 0.30 -12.03 7.67
C ILE A 74 -0.72 -11.81 6.52
N PRO A 75 -0.29 -11.41 5.30
CA PRO A 75 -1.20 -11.00 4.24
C PRO A 75 -2.36 -11.97 3.97
N SER A 76 -2.10 -13.28 3.93
CA SER A 76 -3.13 -14.30 3.68
C SER A 76 -4.23 -14.39 4.75
N ARG A 77 -4.01 -13.81 5.94
CA ARG A 77 -4.98 -13.83 7.05
C ARG A 77 -5.81 -12.55 7.16
N ARG A 78 -5.39 -11.48 6.48
CA ARG A 78 -5.99 -10.14 6.63
C ARG A 78 -7.45 -10.09 6.22
N ALA A 79 -7.82 -10.76 5.14
CA ALA A 79 -9.21 -10.80 4.66
C ALA A 79 -10.18 -11.39 5.68
N ASP A 80 -9.83 -12.52 6.29
CA ASP A 80 -10.66 -13.18 7.30
C ASP A 80 -10.81 -12.32 8.56
N LEU A 81 -9.73 -11.65 8.98
CA LEU A 81 -9.75 -10.72 10.10
C LEU A 81 -10.61 -9.49 9.79
N ALA A 82 -10.51 -8.93 8.60
CA ALA A 82 -11.32 -7.81 8.15
C ALA A 82 -12.81 -8.18 8.13
N ILE A 83 -13.17 -9.33 7.56
CA ILE A 83 -14.55 -9.83 7.54
C ILE A 83 -15.10 -10.02 8.96
N LYS A 84 -14.33 -10.63 9.87
CA LYS A 84 -14.73 -10.79 11.28
C LYS A 84 -14.95 -9.44 11.94
N SER A 85 -14.06 -8.47 11.71
CA SER A 85 -14.17 -7.12 12.25
C SER A 85 -15.41 -6.39 11.73
N MET A 86 -15.67 -6.44 10.43
CA MET A 86 -16.86 -5.82 9.84
C MET A 86 -18.17 -6.47 10.34
N ARG A 87 -18.20 -7.79 10.49
CA ARG A 87 -19.36 -8.50 11.06
C ARG A 87 -19.60 -8.17 12.54
N ALA A 88 -18.55 -7.81 13.27
CA ALA A 88 -18.63 -7.27 14.62
C ALA A 88 -19.01 -5.77 14.66
N GLY A 89 -19.33 -5.18 13.50
CA GLY A 89 -19.77 -3.79 13.39
C GLY A 89 -18.63 -2.77 13.38
N LYS A 90 -17.38 -3.19 13.14
CA LYS A 90 -16.22 -2.30 13.06
C LYS A 90 -15.89 -1.95 11.61
N ASP A 91 -15.38 -0.74 11.39
CA ASP A 91 -14.69 -0.41 10.15
C ASP A 91 -13.27 -0.95 10.19
N VAL A 92 -12.62 -1.07 9.03
CA VAL A 92 -11.30 -1.69 8.92
C VAL A 92 -10.36 -0.85 8.07
N MET A 93 -9.17 -0.60 8.59
CA MET A 93 -7.98 -0.23 7.81
C MET A 93 -6.98 -1.38 7.87
N THR A 94 -6.70 -2.00 6.73
CA THR A 94 -5.73 -3.08 6.64
C THR A 94 -4.48 -2.62 5.90
N ASP A 95 -3.34 -3.16 6.30
CA ASP A 95 -2.11 -3.01 5.52
C ASP A 95 -2.22 -3.71 4.16
N LYS A 96 -1.45 -3.26 3.19
CA LYS A 96 -1.34 -3.87 1.86
C LYS A 96 -0.47 -5.17 1.90
N PRO A 97 -0.81 -6.17 1.10
CA PRO A 97 -2.06 -6.32 0.39
C PRO A 97 -3.20 -6.62 1.36
N GLY A 98 -4.39 -6.17 1.05
CA GLY A 98 -5.56 -6.40 1.91
C GLY A 98 -6.11 -7.83 1.85
N CYS A 99 -5.74 -8.58 0.81
CA CYS A 99 -6.04 -10.01 0.60
C CYS A 99 -5.06 -10.62 -0.39
N THR A 100 -5.00 -11.95 -0.47
CA THR A 100 -4.05 -12.68 -1.33
C THR A 100 -4.72 -13.54 -2.39
N THR A 101 -6.04 -13.64 -2.41
CA THR A 101 -6.79 -14.41 -3.40
C THR A 101 -8.05 -13.70 -3.89
N LEU A 102 -8.51 -14.03 -5.11
CA LEU A 102 -9.76 -13.50 -5.67
C LEU A 102 -10.98 -13.94 -4.85
N ASP A 103 -10.96 -15.14 -4.27
CA ASP A 103 -12.04 -15.63 -3.42
C ASP A 103 -12.16 -14.80 -2.13
N GLN A 104 -11.02 -14.45 -1.50
CA GLN A 104 -10.99 -13.55 -0.37
C GLN A 104 -11.53 -12.16 -0.75
N LEU A 105 -11.16 -11.64 -1.91
CA LEU A 105 -11.66 -10.36 -2.40
C LEU A 105 -13.18 -10.39 -2.63
N ALA A 106 -13.70 -11.47 -3.21
CA ALA A 106 -15.15 -11.66 -3.41
C ALA A 106 -15.90 -11.70 -2.06
N ALA A 107 -15.36 -12.42 -1.07
CA ALA A 107 -15.92 -12.47 0.28
C ALA A 107 -15.90 -11.08 0.99
N LEU A 108 -14.83 -10.30 0.80
CA LEU A 108 -14.75 -8.93 1.30
C LEU A 108 -15.79 -8.01 0.66
N ARG A 109 -15.95 -8.07 -0.68
CA ARG A 109 -17.00 -7.31 -1.39
C ARG A 109 -18.40 -7.63 -0.84
N THR A 110 -18.69 -8.92 -0.67
CA THR A 110 -19.97 -9.37 -0.11
C THR A 110 -20.16 -8.81 1.31
N CYS A 111 -19.15 -8.94 2.17
CA CYS A 111 -19.23 -8.47 3.54
C CYS A 111 -19.40 -6.94 3.64
N VAL A 112 -18.67 -6.17 2.83
CA VAL A 112 -18.84 -4.71 2.76
C VAL A 112 -20.27 -4.33 2.35
N ALA A 113 -20.82 -5.00 1.33
CA ALA A 113 -22.19 -4.75 0.86
C ALA A 113 -23.24 -5.12 1.92
N GLU A 114 -23.07 -6.23 2.63
CA GLU A 114 -23.98 -6.69 3.67
C GLU A 114 -23.94 -5.82 4.94
N MET A 115 -22.73 -5.44 5.36
CA MET A 115 -22.52 -4.79 6.65
C MET A 115 -22.50 -3.27 6.57
N GLY A 116 -22.35 -2.68 5.38
CA GLY A 116 -22.22 -1.24 5.18
C GLY A 116 -21.00 -0.64 5.90
N ARG A 117 -19.94 -1.44 6.09
CA ARG A 117 -18.70 -1.02 6.74
C ARG A 117 -17.63 -0.66 5.72
N ILE A 118 -16.69 0.17 6.14
CA ILE A 118 -15.53 0.56 5.33
C ILE A 118 -14.46 -0.53 5.45
N TRP A 119 -13.97 -0.98 4.31
CA TRP A 119 -12.74 -1.76 4.20
C TRP A 119 -11.74 -0.97 3.39
N SER A 120 -10.74 -0.39 4.03
CA SER A 120 -9.71 0.43 3.41
C SER A 120 -8.36 -0.28 3.48
N VAL A 121 -7.64 -0.33 2.36
CA VAL A 121 -6.27 -0.83 2.28
C VAL A 121 -5.32 0.36 2.30
N ASP A 122 -4.35 0.35 3.21
CA ASP A 122 -3.36 1.41 3.31
C ASP A 122 -2.29 1.28 2.24
N PHE A 123 -2.48 1.95 1.12
CA PHE A 123 -1.48 2.09 0.07
C PHE A 123 -0.49 3.20 0.44
N SER A 124 0.37 2.93 1.42
CA SER A 124 1.26 3.91 2.04
C SER A 124 2.15 4.68 1.05
N GLU A 125 2.54 4.09 -0.10
CA GLU A 125 3.30 4.80 -1.12
C GLU A 125 2.54 5.95 -1.80
N ARG A 126 1.22 6.04 -1.62
CA ARG A 126 0.40 7.21 -1.96
C ARG A 126 0.00 8.00 -0.74
N PHE A 127 -0.46 7.33 0.31
CA PHE A 127 -1.08 8.00 1.46
C PHE A 127 -0.09 8.63 2.43
N GLU A 128 1.16 8.13 2.45
CA GLU A 128 2.21 8.59 3.36
C GLU A 128 3.39 9.27 2.62
N VAL A 129 3.21 9.58 1.32
CA VAL A 129 4.25 10.20 0.48
C VAL A 129 3.79 11.57 -0.02
N PRO A 130 4.29 12.67 0.59
CA PRO A 130 3.94 14.05 0.22
C PRO A 130 4.13 14.37 -1.26
N ALA A 131 5.17 13.83 -1.90
CA ALA A 131 5.43 14.03 -3.33
C ALA A 131 4.26 13.55 -4.22
N VAL A 132 3.56 12.47 -3.85
CA VAL A 132 2.42 11.98 -4.62
C VAL A 132 1.21 12.91 -4.47
N THR A 133 0.98 13.45 -3.26
CA THR A 133 -0.05 14.47 -3.05
C THR A 133 0.23 15.71 -3.91
N ARG A 134 1.47 16.21 -3.89
CA ARG A 134 1.84 17.40 -4.68
C ARG A 134 1.73 17.15 -6.19
N ALA A 135 2.10 15.97 -6.67
CA ALA A 135 1.90 15.61 -8.08
C ALA A 135 0.43 15.61 -8.47
N ALA A 136 -0.45 15.06 -7.63
CA ALA A 136 -1.90 15.08 -7.88
C ALA A 136 -2.47 16.52 -7.92
N GLU A 137 -1.99 17.40 -7.04
CA GLU A 137 -2.36 18.83 -7.07
C GLU A 137 -1.92 19.48 -8.40
N LEU A 138 -0.68 19.27 -8.83
CA LEU A 138 -0.16 19.80 -10.10
C LEU A 138 -0.95 19.29 -11.32
N ILE A 139 -1.36 18.01 -11.30
CA ILE A 139 -2.22 17.44 -12.34
C ILE A 139 -3.59 18.14 -12.33
N ALA A 140 -4.20 18.31 -11.16
CA ALA A 140 -5.49 19.01 -11.02
C ALA A 140 -5.41 20.50 -11.42
N GLU A 141 -4.24 21.15 -11.24
CA GLU A 141 -3.93 22.49 -11.74
C GLU A 141 -3.75 22.55 -13.27
N GLY A 142 -3.71 21.40 -13.97
CA GLY A 142 -3.50 21.31 -15.42
C GLY A 142 -2.04 21.43 -15.85
N ALA A 143 -1.08 21.29 -14.92
CA ALA A 143 0.33 21.60 -15.15
C ALA A 143 0.99 20.76 -16.27
N ILE A 144 0.44 19.60 -16.61
CA ILE A 144 0.95 18.69 -17.65
C ILE A 144 -0.12 18.27 -18.68
N GLY A 145 -1.27 18.95 -18.69
CA GLY A 145 -2.41 18.55 -19.50
C GLY A 145 -3.04 17.22 -19.05
N THR A 146 -3.58 16.44 -19.98
CA THR A 146 -4.19 15.13 -19.67
C THR A 146 -3.13 14.07 -19.46
N VAL A 147 -3.19 13.34 -18.35
CA VAL A 147 -2.26 12.22 -18.08
C VAL A 147 -2.50 11.08 -19.08
N VAL A 148 -1.44 10.58 -19.71
CA VAL A 148 -1.51 9.51 -20.72
C VAL A 148 -0.74 8.25 -20.32
N GLN A 149 0.26 8.38 -19.43
CA GLN A 149 1.02 7.23 -18.95
C GLN A 149 1.61 7.45 -17.57
N THR A 150 1.71 6.36 -16.78
CA THR A 150 2.57 6.31 -15.59
C THR A 150 3.63 5.22 -15.73
N VAL A 151 4.84 5.48 -15.21
CA VAL A 151 5.89 4.49 -15.04
C VAL A 151 6.26 4.46 -13.56
N GLY A 152 5.79 3.42 -12.87
CA GLY A 152 5.99 3.23 -11.43
C GLY A 152 7.11 2.25 -11.15
N LEU A 153 8.10 2.66 -10.35
CA LEU A 153 9.20 1.82 -9.90
C LEU A 153 9.16 1.69 -8.37
N GLY A 154 8.96 0.47 -7.88
CA GLY A 154 8.89 0.13 -6.46
C GLY A 154 10.00 -0.83 -6.02
N PRO A 155 11.29 -0.48 -6.17
CA PRO A 155 12.38 -1.29 -5.66
C PRO A 155 12.46 -1.20 -4.14
N HIS A 156 12.65 -2.36 -3.49
CA HIS A 156 12.77 -2.48 -2.04
C HIS A 156 14.08 -3.18 -1.67
N ARG A 157 14.57 -2.92 -0.46
CA ARG A 157 15.69 -3.69 0.09
C ARG A 157 15.17 -4.99 0.70
N LEU A 158 15.72 -6.11 0.24
CA LEU A 158 15.32 -7.43 0.74
C LEU A 158 15.62 -7.58 2.23
N ASN A 159 16.83 -7.21 2.68
CA ASN A 159 17.26 -7.36 4.07
C ASN A 159 16.98 -8.77 4.61
N LEU A 160 17.39 -9.78 3.85
CA LEU A 160 17.08 -11.21 3.99
C LEU A 160 17.12 -11.73 5.45
N PRO A 161 18.18 -11.45 6.26
CA PRO A 161 18.29 -11.99 7.61
C PRO A 161 17.19 -11.54 8.59
N THR A 162 16.40 -10.53 8.22
CA THR A 162 15.36 -9.97 9.09
C THR A 162 13.96 -10.37 8.65
N ARG A 163 13.82 -11.17 7.59
CA ARG A 163 12.51 -11.58 7.09
C ARG A 163 11.98 -12.79 7.86
N PRO A 164 10.69 -12.78 8.23
CA PRO A 164 10.03 -13.93 8.83
C PRO A 164 9.77 -15.03 7.78
N ASP A 165 9.56 -16.26 8.22
CA ASP A 165 9.37 -17.43 7.33
C ASP A 165 8.23 -17.25 6.33
N TRP A 166 7.10 -16.65 6.74
CA TRP A 166 5.96 -16.42 5.87
C TRP A 166 6.27 -15.53 4.65
N PHE A 167 7.31 -14.70 4.73
CA PHE A 167 7.74 -13.83 3.65
C PHE A 167 8.30 -14.61 2.45
N PHE A 168 8.72 -15.85 2.66
CA PHE A 168 9.26 -16.74 1.63
C PHE A 168 8.23 -17.75 1.10
N ASP A 169 6.99 -17.68 1.57
CA ASP A 169 5.87 -18.50 1.13
C ASP A 169 4.91 -17.65 0.29
N ASP A 170 4.83 -17.93 -1.02
CA ASP A 170 3.99 -17.17 -1.95
C ASP A 170 2.49 -17.26 -1.61
N ALA A 171 2.05 -18.35 -0.99
CA ALA A 171 0.68 -18.47 -0.48
C ALA A 171 0.43 -17.57 0.74
N ALA A 172 1.45 -17.27 1.54
CA ALA A 172 1.32 -16.45 2.74
C ALA A 172 1.38 -14.95 2.43
N TYR A 173 2.34 -14.49 1.60
CA TYR A 173 2.46 -13.07 1.28
C TYR A 173 1.70 -12.63 0.01
N GLY A 174 1.28 -13.57 -0.85
CA GLY A 174 0.44 -13.32 -2.02
C GLY A 174 1.19 -12.99 -3.32
N GLY A 175 2.53 -13.09 -3.33
CA GLY A 175 3.40 -12.76 -4.47
C GLY A 175 3.72 -11.27 -4.61
N ILE A 176 4.82 -10.95 -5.30
CA ILE A 176 5.36 -9.59 -5.36
C ILE A 176 4.43 -8.58 -6.05
N LEU A 177 3.65 -9.03 -7.05
CA LEU A 177 2.72 -8.14 -7.75
C LEU A 177 1.52 -7.79 -6.88
N THR A 178 1.08 -8.70 -6.02
CA THR A 178 0.03 -8.41 -5.04
C THR A 178 0.57 -7.58 -3.89
N ASP A 179 1.76 -7.89 -3.38
CA ASP A 179 2.37 -7.20 -2.24
C ASP A 179 2.82 -5.78 -2.60
N ILE A 180 3.82 -5.62 -3.47
CA ILE A 180 4.38 -4.31 -3.82
C ILE A 180 3.66 -3.69 -5.02
N GLY A 181 3.30 -4.51 -6.02
CA GLY A 181 2.64 -4.02 -7.23
C GLY A 181 1.33 -3.29 -6.98
N SER A 182 0.60 -3.66 -5.92
CA SER A 182 -0.66 -2.99 -5.55
C SER A 182 -0.50 -1.49 -5.27
N HIS A 183 0.62 -1.05 -4.68
CA HIS A 183 0.92 0.38 -4.51
C HIS A 183 0.99 1.13 -5.85
N GLN A 184 1.63 0.51 -6.84
CA GLN A 184 1.84 1.15 -8.14
C GLN A 184 0.54 1.14 -8.97
N ILE A 185 -0.28 0.10 -8.83
CA ILE A 185 -1.62 0.02 -9.44
C ILE A 185 -2.53 1.10 -8.86
N ASP A 186 -2.53 1.28 -7.54
CA ASP A 186 -3.27 2.34 -6.87
C ASP A 186 -2.91 3.73 -7.41
N GLN A 187 -1.61 4.03 -7.52
CA GLN A 187 -1.15 5.30 -8.07
C GLN A 187 -1.50 5.47 -9.55
N PHE A 188 -1.41 4.41 -10.35
CA PHE A 188 -1.81 4.45 -11.75
C PHE A 188 -3.28 4.85 -11.88
N LEU A 189 -4.20 4.12 -11.23
CA LEU A 189 -5.63 4.41 -11.30
C LEU A 189 -5.96 5.81 -10.78
N TYR A 190 -5.35 6.20 -9.67
CA TYR A 190 -5.59 7.50 -9.04
C TYR A 190 -5.13 8.67 -9.93
N LEU A 191 -3.92 8.61 -10.48
CA LEU A 191 -3.32 9.72 -11.24
C LEU A 191 -3.84 9.82 -12.67
N THR A 192 -4.33 8.72 -13.25
CA THR A 192 -5.01 8.72 -14.56
C THR A 192 -6.51 8.93 -14.42
N GLU A 193 -7.04 8.99 -13.18
CA GLU A 193 -8.48 9.03 -12.88
C GLU A 193 -9.24 7.85 -13.52
N SER A 194 -8.60 6.68 -13.62
CA SER A 194 -9.19 5.48 -14.21
C SER A 194 -9.98 4.70 -13.18
N ASP A 195 -11.20 4.32 -13.53
CA ASP A 195 -12.05 3.49 -12.67
C ASP A 195 -11.70 2.01 -12.76
N ASN A 196 -11.07 1.58 -13.86
CA ASN A 196 -10.62 0.21 -14.11
C ASN A 196 -9.49 0.18 -15.13
N ALA A 197 -8.86 -0.98 -15.30
CA ALA A 197 -7.85 -1.23 -16.32
C ALA A 197 -7.78 -2.72 -16.69
N ASP A 198 -7.14 -3.01 -17.82
CA ASP A 198 -6.77 -4.37 -18.22
C ASP A 198 -5.30 -4.63 -17.83
N VAL A 199 -5.03 -5.82 -17.31
CA VAL A 199 -3.66 -6.36 -17.21
C VAL A 199 -3.27 -6.90 -18.57
N VAL A 200 -2.50 -6.11 -19.33
CA VAL A 200 -2.07 -6.49 -20.69
C VAL A 200 -1.00 -7.57 -20.65
N ALA A 201 -0.07 -7.46 -19.70
CA ALA A 201 0.99 -8.43 -19.45
C ALA A 201 1.48 -8.30 -18.02
N SER A 202 1.94 -9.41 -17.45
CA SER A 202 2.63 -9.43 -16.18
C SER A 202 3.68 -10.54 -16.15
N ALA A 203 4.75 -10.34 -15.41
CA ALA A 203 5.77 -11.35 -15.20
C ALA A 203 6.35 -11.28 -13.78
N VAL A 204 6.80 -12.44 -13.28
CA VAL A 204 7.49 -12.55 -11.99
C VAL A 204 8.70 -13.46 -12.12
N GLY A 205 9.72 -13.24 -11.32
CA GLY A 205 10.92 -14.06 -11.29
C GLY A 205 11.54 -14.16 -9.90
N ASN A 206 12.40 -15.17 -9.75
CA ASN A 206 13.35 -15.27 -8.65
C ASN A 206 14.73 -15.49 -9.27
N PHE A 207 15.52 -14.43 -9.37
CA PHE A 207 16.81 -14.46 -10.07
C PHE A 207 18.00 -14.59 -9.13
N ALA A 208 17.89 -14.12 -7.88
CA ALA A 208 19.01 -14.01 -6.97
C ALA A 208 18.84 -14.78 -5.65
N ASN A 209 17.68 -15.41 -5.42
CA ASN A 209 17.36 -16.07 -4.15
C ASN A 209 16.91 -17.53 -4.35
N PRO A 210 17.75 -18.42 -4.95
CA PRO A 210 17.36 -19.80 -5.27
C PRO A 210 17.06 -20.65 -4.05
N ASP A 211 17.63 -20.34 -2.87
CA ASP A 211 17.38 -21.04 -1.61
C ASP A 211 15.97 -20.75 -1.04
N HIS A 212 15.28 -19.77 -1.59
CA HIS A 212 13.91 -19.37 -1.23
C HIS A 212 12.99 -19.46 -2.45
N PRO A 213 12.60 -20.64 -2.91
CA PRO A 213 11.88 -20.84 -4.18
C PRO A 213 10.47 -20.22 -4.21
N GLY A 214 9.87 -19.97 -3.05
CA GLY A 214 8.59 -19.26 -2.93
C GLY A 214 8.72 -17.72 -3.02
N LEU A 215 9.94 -17.17 -2.88
CA LEU A 215 10.18 -15.75 -3.04
C LEU A 215 10.15 -15.35 -4.52
N GLN A 216 9.47 -14.26 -4.83
CA GLN A 216 9.59 -13.57 -6.10
C GLN A 216 10.37 -12.27 -5.83
N ASP A 217 11.57 -12.15 -6.38
CA ASP A 217 12.46 -11.01 -6.16
C ASP A 217 12.38 -9.95 -7.26
N PHE A 218 11.60 -10.25 -8.32
CA PHE A 218 11.30 -9.36 -9.43
C PHE A 218 9.85 -9.52 -9.88
N GLY A 219 9.23 -8.41 -10.29
CA GLY A 219 7.92 -8.41 -10.92
C GLY A 219 7.70 -7.17 -11.79
N GLU A 220 6.89 -7.36 -12.85
CA GLU A 220 6.47 -6.27 -13.72
C GLU A 220 5.03 -6.44 -14.19
N ILE A 221 4.36 -5.32 -14.47
CA ILE A 221 2.99 -5.27 -14.96
C ILE A 221 2.90 -4.20 -16.05
N LEU A 222 2.17 -4.49 -17.11
CA LEU A 222 1.69 -3.52 -18.08
C LEU A 222 0.17 -3.41 -17.97
N LEU A 223 -0.31 -2.20 -17.65
CA LEU A 223 -1.72 -1.87 -17.52
C LEU A 223 -2.19 -1.00 -18.69
N ARG A 224 -3.46 -1.12 -19.04
CA ARG A 224 -4.12 -0.21 -19.98
C ARG A 224 -5.56 0.07 -19.53
N SER A 225 -5.91 1.36 -19.47
CA SER A 225 -7.28 1.83 -19.27
C SER A 225 -7.76 2.58 -20.51
N ASP A 226 -8.98 3.07 -20.49
CA ASP A 226 -9.52 4.00 -21.47
C ASP A 226 -8.86 5.40 -21.41
N LYS A 227 -8.21 5.74 -20.29
CA LYS A 227 -7.57 7.04 -20.06
C LYS A 227 -6.05 7.03 -20.22
N GLY A 228 -5.41 5.87 -20.11
CA GLY A 228 -3.95 5.82 -20.23
C GLY A 228 -3.34 4.43 -20.05
N SER A 229 -2.03 4.39 -20.00
CA SER A 229 -1.25 3.16 -19.79
C SER A 229 -0.36 3.26 -18.56
N GLY A 230 -0.08 2.12 -17.91
CA GLY A 230 0.81 2.02 -16.76
C GLY A 230 1.87 0.95 -16.99
N TYR A 231 3.14 1.26 -16.76
CA TYR A 231 4.19 0.27 -16.60
C TYR A 231 4.68 0.27 -15.16
N ILE A 232 4.77 -0.90 -14.59
CA ILE A 232 5.14 -1.12 -13.20
C ILE A 232 6.30 -2.11 -13.15
N ARG A 233 7.36 -1.77 -12.40
CA ARG A 233 8.42 -2.69 -11.99
C ARG A 233 8.55 -2.66 -10.48
N VAL A 234 8.57 -3.84 -9.87
CA VAL A 234 8.79 -4.03 -8.44
C VAL A 234 9.90 -5.07 -8.23
N ASP A 235 10.75 -4.85 -7.26
CA ASP A 235 11.89 -5.76 -7.02
C ASP A 235 12.43 -5.67 -5.59
N TRP A 236 13.25 -6.66 -5.21
CA TRP A 236 13.97 -6.72 -3.94
C TRP A 236 15.48 -6.48 -4.12
N TYR A 237 15.86 -5.60 -5.07
CA TYR A 237 17.25 -5.37 -5.45
C TYR A 237 17.83 -4.01 -5.05
N THR A 238 17.21 -3.29 -4.11
CA THR A 238 17.80 -2.05 -3.60
C THR A 238 19.14 -2.34 -2.92
N PRO A 239 20.26 -1.78 -3.44
CA PRO A 239 21.60 -2.04 -2.91
C PRO A 239 21.82 -1.44 -1.52
N ASP A 240 22.77 -2.00 -0.75
CA ASP A 240 23.07 -1.53 0.60
C ASP A 240 23.67 -0.13 0.65
N ALA A 241 24.34 0.32 -0.41
CA ALA A 241 24.90 1.67 -0.50
C ALA A 241 23.82 2.77 -0.59
N LEU A 242 22.58 2.42 -0.96
CA LEU A 242 21.49 3.40 -0.94
C LEU A 242 21.14 3.76 0.51
N PRO A 243 21.02 5.05 0.89
CA PRO A 243 20.80 5.45 2.29
C PRO A 243 19.38 5.19 2.80
N THR A 244 18.50 4.65 1.97
CA THR A 244 17.09 4.32 2.30
C THR A 244 16.73 2.89 1.93
N TRP A 245 15.57 2.44 2.35
CA TRP A 245 15.04 1.08 2.12
C TRP A 245 14.64 0.80 0.66
N GLY A 246 14.41 1.85 -0.14
CA GLY A 246 13.99 1.76 -1.53
C GLY A 246 14.22 3.06 -2.29
N ASP A 247 14.31 2.97 -3.62
CA ASP A 247 14.39 4.11 -4.54
C ASP A 247 13.08 4.22 -5.33
N GLY A 248 11.98 4.49 -4.61
CA GLY A 248 10.66 4.63 -5.19
C GLY A 248 10.59 5.81 -6.15
N ARG A 249 10.30 5.54 -7.43
CA ARG A 249 10.17 6.55 -8.48
C ARG A 249 8.85 6.42 -9.21
N LEU A 250 8.35 7.54 -9.68
CA LEU A 250 7.17 7.58 -10.52
C LEU A 250 7.34 8.66 -11.58
N THR A 251 7.18 8.29 -12.85
CA THR A 251 7.09 9.25 -13.94
C THR A 251 5.64 9.31 -14.43
N ILE A 252 5.09 10.51 -14.56
CA ILE A 252 3.74 10.79 -14.99
C ILE A 252 3.83 11.63 -16.26
N LEU A 253 3.49 11.05 -17.40
CA LEU A 253 3.48 11.72 -18.69
C LEU A 253 2.09 12.27 -18.98
N GLY A 254 2.01 13.55 -19.26
CA GLY A 254 0.81 14.23 -19.76
C GLY A 254 0.97 14.73 -21.19
N THR A 255 -0.08 15.27 -21.76
CA THR A 255 -0.09 15.80 -23.15
C THR A 255 0.72 17.09 -23.31
N GLU A 256 1.00 17.80 -22.21
CA GLU A 256 1.68 19.11 -22.22
C GLU A 256 2.96 19.14 -21.36
N GLY A 257 3.37 18.01 -20.81
CA GLY A 257 4.54 17.91 -19.97
C GLY A 257 4.62 16.60 -19.21
N TYR A 258 5.53 16.54 -18.24
CA TYR A 258 5.66 15.38 -17.37
C TYR A 258 6.09 15.79 -15.96
N ILE A 259 5.81 14.89 -15.00
CA ILE A 259 6.27 14.96 -13.62
C ILE A 259 7.09 13.71 -13.33
N GLU A 260 8.29 13.89 -12.71
CA GLU A 260 9.05 12.78 -12.12
C GLU A 260 9.08 12.93 -10.60
N LEU A 261 8.78 11.85 -9.88
CA LEU A 261 8.89 11.78 -8.43
C LEU A 261 10.09 10.93 -8.02
N ARG A 262 10.84 11.43 -7.03
CA ARG A 262 11.81 10.69 -6.24
C ARG A 262 11.35 10.74 -4.79
N LYS A 263 10.70 9.66 -4.35
CA LYS A 263 9.92 9.66 -3.11
C LYS A 263 10.79 9.72 -1.86
N TYR A 264 11.90 8.98 -1.85
CA TYR A 264 12.66 8.74 -0.62
C TYR A 264 14.11 9.22 -0.68
N VAL A 265 14.66 9.42 -1.85
CA VAL A 265 16.06 9.82 -2.06
C VAL A 265 16.25 10.40 -3.46
N ASP A 266 17.12 11.41 -3.58
CA ASP A 266 17.70 11.81 -4.85
C ASP A 266 19.15 11.34 -4.95
N VAL A 267 19.40 10.33 -5.74
CA VAL A 267 20.76 9.75 -5.95
C VAL A 267 21.73 10.74 -6.62
N THR A 268 21.26 11.89 -7.12
CA THR A 268 22.09 12.95 -7.68
C THR A 268 22.63 13.92 -6.62
N GLY A 269 22.28 13.71 -5.34
CA GLY A 269 22.86 14.40 -4.20
C GLY A 269 22.04 15.56 -3.65
N ARG A 270 20.78 15.73 -4.04
CA ARG A 270 19.86 16.63 -3.33
C ARG A 270 19.47 16.01 -2.00
N GLU A 271 19.51 16.80 -0.96
CA GLU A 271 19.12 16.38 0.38
C GLU A 271 17.60 16.28 0.51
N GLY A 272 17.14 15.46 1.47
CA GLY A 272 15.73 15.30 1.80
C GLY A 272 15.04 14.17 1.04
N THR A 273 13.71 14.19 1.11
CA THR A 273 12.77 13.27 0.47
C THR A 273 11.77 14.06 -0.37
N ASP A 274 10.85 13.37 -1.03
CA ASP A 274 9.67 13.97 -1.67
C ASP A 274 10.00 15.00 -2.76
N HIS A 275 10.95 14.63 -3.61
CA HIS A 275 11.34 15.47 -4.73
C HIS A 275 10.35 15.32 -5.89
N VAL A 276 9.83 16.45 -6.38
CA VAL A 276 8.98 16.55 -7.57
C VAL A 276 9.73 17.33 -8.64
N ILE A 277 9.88 16.78 -9.83
CA ILE A 277 10.48 17.43 -10.98
C ILE A 277 9.37 17.65 -12.00
N LEU A 278 9.04 18.91 -12.27
CA LEU A 278 8.01 19.30 -13.24
C LEU A 278 8.68 19.87 -14.50
N VAL A 279 8.30 19.33 -15.65
CA VAL A 279 8.73 19.85 -16.96
C VAL A 279 7.52 20.01 -17.87
N ASN A 280 7.27 21.24 -18.34
CA ASN A 280 6.22 21.56 -19.32
C ASN A 280 6.66 22.71 -20.24
N GLY A 281 5.75 23.32 -20.98
CA GLY A 281 6.05 24.38 -21.91
C GLY A 281 6.69 25.64 -21.30
N ASP A 282 6.43 25.89 -20.02
CA ASP A 282 6.82 27.12 -19.32
C ASP A 282 7.83 26.90 -18.18
N ARG A 283 7.90 25.67 -17.63
CA ARG A 283 8.66 25.36 -16.41
C ARG A 283 9.52 24.12 -16.59
N CYS A 284 10.73 24.18 -16.07
CA CYS A 284 11.60 23.03 -15.83
C CYS A 284 12.19 23.22 -14.43
N GLU A 285 11.52 22.67 -13.42
CA GLU A 285 11.83 22.99 -12.03
C GLU A 285 11.78 21.77 -11.10
N HIS A 286 12.53 21.87 -10.02
CA HIS A 286 12.45 20.97 -8.88
C HIS A 286 11.63 21.62 -7.77
N ILE A 287 10.69 20.85 -7.22
CA ILE A 287 9.82 21.25 -6.11
C ILE A 287 10.12 20.30 -4.94
N ASP A 288 10.46 20.85 -3.78
CA ASP A 288 10.47 20.13 -2.52
C ASP A 288 9.02 19.98 -2.03
N ALA A 289 8.52 18.77 -2.03
CA ALA A 289 7.15 18.48 -1.62
C ALA A 289 7.03 17.95 -0.18
N SER A 290 8.10 17.93 0.60
CA SER A 290 8.12 17.39 1.97
C SER A 290 7.10 18.03 2.92
N GLY A 291 6.66 19.26 2.61
CA GLY A 291 5.62 19.99 3.34
C GLY A 291 4.18 19.74 2.85
N ALA A 292 3.96 18.94 1.81
CA ALA A 292 2.60 18.67 1.34
C ALA A 292 1.81 17.82 2.36
N THR A 293 0.49 18.05 2.42
CA THR A 293 -0.38 17.38 3.38
C THR A 293 -0.60 15.92 3.05
N LEU A 294 -0.94 15.12 4.05
CA LEU A 294 -1.33 13.71 3.91
C LEU A 294 -2.81 13.55 4.29
N PRO A 295 -3.74 13.79 3.36
CA PRO A 295 -5.16 13.94 3.68
C PRO A 295 -5.88 12.60 3.99
N TYR A 296 -5.29 11.46 3.65
CA TYR A 296 -5.95 10.16 3.74
C TYR A 296 -6.46 9.84 5.15
N PHE A 297 -5.61 9.96 6.16
CA PHE A 297 -6.00 9.58 7.53
C PHE A 297 -7.08 10.49 8.10
N ASP A 298 -7.01 11.81 7.84
CA ASP A 298 -8.04 12.76 8.27
C ASP A 298 -9.38 12.46 7.60
N ARG A 299 -9.35 12.17 6.30
CA ARG A 299 -10.55 11.79 5.54
C ARG A 299 -11.11 10.44 5.99
N LEU A 300 -10.26 9.44 6.28
CA LEU A 300 -10.73 8.14 6.79
C LEU A 300 -11.44 8.29 8.14
N ILE A 301 -10.91 9.12 9.04
CA ILE A 301 -11.58 9.44 10.30
C ILE A 301 -12.97 10.04 10.04
N GLN A 302 -13.07 11.01 9.12
CA GLN A 302 -14.34 11.62 8.73
C GLN A 302 -15.29 10.61 8.07
N ASP A 303 -14.77 9.74 7.21
CA ASP A 303 -15.55 8.72 6.51
C ASP A 303 -16.18 7.72 7.48
N VAL A 304 -15.43 7.26 8.48
CA VAL A 304 -15.95 6.38 9.54
C VAL A 304 -17.07 7.06 10.32
N GLN A 305 -16.92 8.36 10.65
CA GLN A 305 -17.90 9.12 11.40
C GLN A 305 -19.17 9.45 10.59
N ASN A 306 -18.99 9.84 9.33
CA ASN A 306 -20.06 10.38 8.48
C ASN A 306 -20.60 9.37 7.48
N ARG A 307 -20.04 8.16 7.41
CA ARG A 307 -20.39 7.11 6.45
C ARG A 307 -20.18 7.58 4.99
N THR A 308 -19.08 8.30 4.75
CA THR A 308 -18.64 8.78 3.42
C THR A 308 -17.46 7.94 2.92
N GLN A 309 -16.91 8.25 1.73
CA GLN A 309 -15.80 7.54 1.10
C GLN A 309 -14.82 8.53 0.45
N THR A 310 -14.42 9.56 1.19
CA THR A 310 -13.60 10.65 0.67
C THR A 310 -12.10 10.38 0.77
N ALA A 311 -11.69 9.47 1.67
CA ALA A 311 -10.29 9.02 1.79
C ALA A 311 -9.89 8.17 0.59
N MET A 312 -10.72 7.17 0.29
CA MET A 312 -10.58 6.28 -0.86
C MET A 312 -11.95 5.66 -1.17
N PRO A 313 -12.49 5.82 -2.38
CA PRO A 313 -13.71 5.12 -2.78
C PRO A 313 -13.56 3.61 -2.61
N GLN A 314 -14.61 2.95 -2.09
CA GLN A 314 -14.57 1.52 -1.86
C GLN A 314 -14.33 0.72 -3.15
N ASP A 315 -14.92 1.18 -4.26
CA ASP A 315 -14.71 0.55 -5.57
C ASP A 315 -13.27 0.67 -6.05
N HIS A 316 -12.59 1.82 -5.80
CA HIS A 316 -11.17 1.97 -6.11
C HIS A 316 -10.32 0.95 -5.34
N CYS A 317 -10.56 0.80 -4.03
CA CYS A 317 -9.86 -0.18 -3.19
C CYS A 317 -10.02 -1.61 -3.74
N PHE A 318 -11.23 -2.00 -4.11
CA PHE A 318 -11.51 -3.30 -4.71
C PHE A 318 -10.84 -3.46 -6.07
N THR A 319 -10.88 -2.44 -6.93
CA THR A 319 -10.28 -2.50 -8.27
C THR A 319 -8.77 -2.65 -8.19
N VAL A 320 -8.09 -1.91 -7.31
CA VAL A 320 -6.64 -2.06 -7.09
C VAL A 320 -6.28 -3.49 -6.72
N MET A 321 -6.98 -4.05 -5.72
CA MET A 321 -6.70 -5.40 -5.27
C MET A 321 -7.03 -6.45 -6.33
N GLU A 322 -8.12 -6.28 -7.08
CA GLU A 322 -8.50 -7.19 -8.17
C GLU A 322 -7.42 -7.20 -9.27
N LEU A 323 -6.96 -6.04 -9.71
CA LEU A 323 -5.91 -5.94 -10.73
C LEU A 323 -4.59 -6.55 -10.25
N ALA A 324 -4.20 -6.33 -8.99
CA ALA A 324 -3.00 -6.91 -8.41
C ALA A 324 -3.07 -8.44 -8.37
N LEU A 325 -4.20 -8.99 -7.92
CA LEU A 325 -4.43 -10.43 -7.86
C LEU A 325 -4.49 -11.07 -9.26
N ARG A 326 -5.14 -10.41 -10.23
CA ARG A 326 -5.18 -10.88 -11.61
C ARG A 326 -3.79 -10.84 -12.26
N ALA A 327 -3.02 -9.77 -12.05
CA ALA A 327 -1.65 -9.67 -12.52
C ALA A 327 -0.78 -10.80 -11.94
N GLN A 328 -0.90 -11.07 -10.65
CA GLN A 328 -0.17 -12.15 -9.99
C GLN A 328 -0.57 -13.53 -10.53
N ALA A 329 -1.87 -13.77 -10.70
CA ALA A 329 -2.38 -15.06 -11.17
C ALA A 329 -2.02 -15.35 -12.63
N SER A 330 -1.95 -14.33 -13.48
CA SER A 330 -1.63 -14.45 -14.92
C SER A 330 -0.15 -14.28 -15.25
N ALA A 331 0.69 -14.01 -14.25
CA ALA A 331 2.09 -13.67 -14.47
C ALA A 331 2.88 -14.79 -15.14
N THR A 332 3.59 -14.44 -16.20
CA THR A 332 4.62 -15.30 -16.80
C THR A 332 5.76 -15.49 -15.79
N ARG A 333 6.10 -16.73 -15.49
CA ARG A 333 7.25 -17.04 -14.65
C ARG A 333 8.53 -16.96 -15.48
N LEU A 334 9.36 -15.98 -15.18
CA LEU A 334 10.67 -15.80 -15.79
C LEU A 334 11.66 -16.79 -15.17
N ARG A 335 12.52 -17.38 -16.00
CA ARG A 335 13.57 -18.29 -15.51
C ARG A 335 14.75 -17.45 -15.02
N GLY A 336 15.26 -17.75 -13.84
CA GLY A 336 16.50 -17.18 -13.35
C GLY A 336 17.69 -17.54 -14.26
N LEU A 337 18.69 -16.67 -14.35
CA LEU A 337 19.90 -16.87 -15.13
C LEU A 337 20.70 -18.12 -14.74
N ALA A 338 20.48 -18.68 -13.55
CA ALA A 338 21.14 -19.88 -13.04
C ALA A 338 20.65 -21.20 -13.67
N ASN A 339 19.62 -21.18 -14.53
CA ASN A 339 19.04 -22.35 -15.20
C ASN A 339 19.10 -22.24 -16.75
N ALA A 340 19.97 -21.38 -17.29
CA ALA A 340 20.22 -21.27 -18.71
C ALA A 340 21.43 -22.08 -19.16
#